data_f1517bee4494471c1592651458ab057a
#
_entry.id   f1517bee4494471c1592651458ab057a
#
_cell.length_a   1.000
_cell.length_b   1.000
_cell.length_c   1.000
_cell.angle_alpha   90.00
_cell.angle_beta   90.00
_cell.angle_gamma   90.00
#
_symmetry.space_group_name_H-M   'P 1'
#
loop_
_entity.id
_entity.type
_entity.pdbx_description
1 polymer ?
#
loop_
_entity_poly.entity_id
_entity_poly.type
_entity_poly.pdbx_seq_one_letter_code
_entity_poly.pdbx_strand_id
1 'polypeptide(L)'
;MLMPKRVKYRKAQRGRMRGKAQRGSSLAFGEYGLKALEPGWITNRQIEAARVALTRSLKRGGKVWIRVFPDKPVTKKPAETRMGKGKGNPEEWVAVVKPGRILYEMEGVGEDIAKEAFRTAAQKIGIATKFITRTRAL
;
A
#
# COMPACT_ATOMS: atom_id res chain seq x y z
N MET A 1 -2.80 -12.75 -6.40
CA MET A 1 -2.55 -11.36 -6.11
C MET A 1 -3.75 -10.70 -5.45
N LEU A 2 -3.51 -9.66 -4.67
CA LEU A 2 -4.60 -8.97 -3.98
C LEU A 2 -5.52 -8.28 -4.97
N MET A 3 -6.80 -8.59 -4.89
CA MET A 3 -7.85 -7.93 -5.66
C MET A 3 -9.20 -8.23 -5.00
N PRO A 4 -10.23 -7.40 -5.21
CA PRO A 4 -11.54 -7.68 -4.64
C PRO A 4 -12.16 -8.95 -5.23
N LYS A 5 -12.83 -9.72 -4.39
CA LYS A 5 -13.55 -10.92 -4.84
C LYS A 5 -14.78 -10.58 -5.66
N ARG A 6 -15.45 -9.50 -5.31
CA ARG A 6 -16.61 -8.98 -6.02
C ARG A 6 -16.44 -7.50 -6.27
N VAL A 7 -16.81 -7.06 -7.45
CA VAL A 7 -16.78 -5.65 -7.81
C VAL A 7 -18.10 -5.25 -8.43
N LYS A 8 -18.63 -4.15 -7.94
CA LYS A 8 -19.83 -3.56 -8.52
C LYS A 8 -19.55 -3.05 -9.93
N TYR A 9 -18.37 -2.46 -10.11
CA TYR A 9 -17.91 -2.00 -11.42
C TYR A 9 -16.50 -2.50 -11.63
N ARG A 10 -16.24 -3.10 -12.79
CA ARG A 10 -14.89 -3.59 -13.13
C ARG A 10 -13.93 -2.48 -13.50
N LYS A 11 -14.45 -1.34 -13.89
CA LYS A 11 -13.67 -0.19 -14.32
C LYS A 11 -14.07 1.02 -13.50
N ALA A 12 -13.11 1.89 -13.22
CA ALA A 12 -13.34 3.12 -12.49
C ALA A 12 -12.64 4.28 -13.18
N GLN A 13 -13.20 5.46 -13.04
CA GLN A 13 -12.55 6.65 -13.55
C GLN A 13 -11.42 7.08 -12.64
N ARG A 14 -10.42 7.75 -13.23
CA ARG A 14 -9.34 8.33 -12.43
C ARG A 14 -9.92 9.45 -11.57
N GLY A 15 -9.82 9.29 -10.26
CA GLY A 15 -10.26 10.31 -9.32
C GLY A 15 -9.16 11.30 -8.98
N ARG A 16 -9.51 12.28 -8.16
CA ARG A 16 -8.55 13.26 -7.64
C ARG A 16 -7.95 12.73 -6.35
N MET A 17 -6.64 12.88 -6.19
CA MET A 17 -5.92 12.48 -4.99
C MET A 17 -5.61 13.69 -4.13
N ARG A 18 -6.66 14.30 -3.56
CA ARG A 18 -6.53 15.48 -2.72
C ARG A 18 -6.79 15.15 -1.26
N GLY A 19 -6.23 15.95 -0.38
CA GLY A 19 -6.46 15.88 1.05
C GLY A 19 -5.52 14.93 1.75
N LYS A 20 -5.71 14.82 3.05
CA LYS A 20 -4.94 13.94 3.93
C LYS A 20 -5.82 12.77 4.35
N ALA A 21 -5.19 11.66 4.72
CA ALA A 21 -5.92 10.53 5.25
C ALA A 21 -6.55 10.87 6.59
N GLN A 22 -7.86 10.67 6.71
CA GLN A 22 -8.58 10.86 7.97
C GLN A 22 -8.76 9.53 8.69
N ARG A 23 -8.83 8.43 7.94
CA ARG A 23 -8.90 7.08 8.47
C ARG A 23 -7.62 6.34 8.13
N GLY A 24 -7.21 5.44 9.00
CA GLY A 24 -5.99 4.67 8.79
C GLY A 24 -4.73 5.49 8.90
N SER A 25 -4.77 6.60 9.66
CA SER A 25 -3.63 7.49 9.83
C SER A 25 -2.87 7.27 11.13
N SER A 26 -3.29 6.30 11.94
CA SER A 26 -2.62 5.97 13.19
C SER A 26 -2.44 4.46 13.31
N LEU A 27 -1.46 4.05 14.11
CA LEU A 27 -1.22 2.63 14.37
C LEU A 27 -2.38 2.05 15.18
N ALA A 28 -2.92 0.92 14.72
CA ALA A 28 -4.05 0.26 15.38
C ALA A 28 -3.68 -1.11 15.92
N PHE A 29 -2.80 -1.84 15.25
CA PHE A 29 -2.51 -3.23 15.57
C PHE A 29 -1.09 -3.43 16.11
N GLY A 30 -0.10 -2.78 15.52
CA GLY A 30 1.30 -3.03 15.81
C GLY A 30 1.98 -1.90 16.55
N GLU A 31 3.27 -2.10 16.84
CA GLU A 31 4.11 -1.10 17.50
C GLU A 31 4.82 -0.19 16.51
N TYR A 32 5.00 -0.66 15.29
CA TYR A 32 5.74 0.05 14.24
C TYR A 32 4.89 0.11 12.98
N GLY A 33 5.13 1.12 12.18
CA GLY A 33 4.38 1.27 10.94
C GLY A 33 5.14 2.03 9.86
N LEU A 34 4.63 1.89 8.64
CA LEU A 34 5.11 2.63 7.49
C LEU A 34 4.00 3.56 7.03
N LYS A 35 4.25 4.85 7.07
CA LYS A 35 3.28 5.90 6.79
C LYS A 35 3.59 6.57 5.47
N ALA A 36 2.58 6.79 4.65
CA ALA A 36 2.74 7.51 3.39
C ALA A 36 2.91 9.00 3.67
N LEU A 37 3.89 9.62 2.99
CA LEU A 37 4.15 11.05 3.10
C LEU A 37 3.58 11.84 1.91
N GLU A 38 3.25 11.16 0.83
CA GLU A 38 2.71 11.80 -0.36
C GLU A 38 1.56 10.98 -0.93
N PRO A 39 0.69 11.59 -1.76
CA PRO A 39 -0.37 10.83 -2.41
C PRO A 39 0.21 9.99 -3.54
N GLY A 40 -0.48 8.88 -3.84
CA GLY A 40 -0.08 8.04 -4.95
C GLY A 40 -0.96 6.82 -5.06
N TRP A 41 -0.70 6.05 -6.10
CA TRP A 41 -1.33 4.76 -6.32
C TRP A 41 -0.29 3.68 -6.05
N ILE A 42 -0.68 2.69 -5.26
CA ILE A 42 0.17 1.53 -4.99
C ILE A 42 -0.52 0.34 -5.64
N THR A 43 0.18 -0.32 -6.57
CA THR A 43 -0.39 -1.46 -7.27
C THR A 43 -0.41 -2.69 -6.38
N ASN A 44 -1.27 -3.66 -6.72
CA ASN A 44 -1.32 -4.93 -6.02
C ASN A 44 0.04 -5.65 -6.03
N ARG A 45 0.80 -5.48 -7.12
CA ARG A 45 2.15 -6.06 -7.21
C ARG A 45 3.13 -5.40 -6.24
N GLN A 46 3.05 -4.08 -6.11
CA GLN A 46 3.89 -3.34 -5.17
C GLN A 46 3.55 -3.72 -3.72
N ILE A 47 2.26 -3.84 -3.41
CA ILE A 47 1.82 -4.23 -2.06
C ILE A 47 2.37 -5.62 -1.72
N GLU A 48 2.26 -6.56 -2.65
CA GLU A 48 2.75 -7.92 -2.44
C GLU A 48 4.28 -7.96 -2.33
N ALA A 49 4.98 -7.21 -3.18
CA ALA A 49 6.45 -7.15 -3.12
C ALA A 49 6.94 -6.61 -1.78
N ALA A 50 6.29 -5.56 -1.28
CA ALA A 50 6.65 -4.99 0.02
C ALA A 50 6.36 -5.97 1.16
N ARG A 51 5.23 -6.67 1.10
CA ARG A 51 4.88 -7.69 2.09
C ARG A 51 5.93 -8.79 2.15
N VAL A 52 6.35 -9.28 0.98
CA VAL A 52 7.37 -10.32 0.90
C VAL A 52 8.70 -9.82 1.48
N ALA A 53 9.08 -8.58 1.17
CA ALA A 53 10.30 -8.00 1.71
C ALA A 53 10.26 -7.90 3.23
N LEU A 54 9.11 -7.48 3.80
CA LEU A 54 8.92 -7.42 5.24
C LEU A 54 9.04 -8.81 5.88
N THR A 55 8.36 -9.79 5.30
CA THR A 55 8.36 -11.15 5.83
C THR A 55 9.76 -11.76 5.82
N ARG A 56 10.51 -11.54 4.74
CA ARG A 56 11.89 -12.04 4.64
C ARG A 56 12.81 -11.40 5.67
N SER A 57 12.65 -10.11 5.92
CA SER A 57 13.47 -9.38 6.90
C SER A 57 13.19 -9.85 8.33
N LEU A 58 11.96 -10.26 8.61
CA LEU A 58 11.58 -10.75 9.94
C LEU A 58 11.96 -12.20 10.16
N LYS A 59 12.23 -12.94 9.10
CA LYS A 59 12.50 -14.37 9.16
C LYS A 59 11.32 -15.10 9.81
N ARG A 60 11.49 -15.61 11.03
CA ARG A 60 10.43 -16.35 11.74
C ARG A 60 9.81 -15.58 12.90
N GLY A 61 10.26 -14.36 13.14
CA GLY A 61 9.74 -13.53 14.21
C GLY A 61 8.80 -12.46 13.72
N GLY A 62 7.99 -11.96 14.63
CA GLY A 62 7.16 -10.82 14.35
C GLY A 62 5.87 -11.11 13.62
N LYS A 63 5.05 -10.08 13.53
CA LYS A 63 3.77 -10.12 12.85
C LYS A 63 3.60 -8.86 12.02
N VAL A 64 3.02 -9.01 10.82
CA VAL A 64 2.83 -7.91 9.87
C VAL A 64 1.36 -7.81 9.53
N TRP A 65 0.85 -6.57 9.49
CA TRP A 65 -0.48 -6.28 8.99
C TRP A 65 -0.39 -5.38 7.78
N ILE A 66 -1.16 -5.70 6.75
CA ILE A 66 -1.32 -4.86 5.57
C ILE A 66 -2.53 -3.97 5.81
N ARG A 67 -2.35 -2.64 5.80
CA ARG A 67 -3.40 -1.68 6.09
C ARG A 67 -4.02 -1.06 4.84
N VAL A 68 -3.59 -1.47 3.66
CA VAL A 68 -4.13 -0.98 2.38
C VAL A 68 -4.59 -2.15 1.54
N PHE A 69 -5.59 -1.90 0.71
CA PHE A 69 -6.11 -2.91 -0.19
C PHE A 69 -6.30 -2.32 -1.59
N PRO A 70 -5.90 -3.02 -2.64
CA PRO A 70 -6.02 -2.52 -4.01
C PRO A 70 -7.43 -2.76 -4.54
N ASP A 71 -8.30 -1.79 -4.34
CA ASP A 71 -9.71 -1.90 -4.71
C ASP A 71 -10.10 -1.11 -5.96
N LYS A 72 -9.18 -0.33 -6.52
CA LYS A 72 -9.44 0.46 -7.72
C LYS A 72 -8.86 -0.20 -8.95
N PRO A 73 -9.69 -0.53 -9.97
CA PRO A 73 -9.18 -1.09 -11.21
C PRO A 73 -8.57 0.00 -12.08
N VAL A 74 -7.44 -0.33 -12.71
CA VAL A 74 -6.76 0.56 -13.66
C VAL A 74 -6.64 -0.16 -14.97
N THR A 75 -7.03 0.52 -16.05
CA THR A 75 -6.92 -0.02 -17.39
C THR A 75 -5.73 0.59 -18.12
N LYS A 76 -4.98 -0.27 -18.81
CA LYS A 76 -3.95 0.15 -19.74
C LYS A 76 -4.44 -0.09 -21.15
N LYS A 77 -4.31 0.91 -22.01
CA LYS A 77 -4.51 0.68 -23.43
C LYS A 77 -3.24 0.07 -24.01
N PRO A 78 -3.35 -1.10 -24.67
CA PRO A 78 -2.19 -1.61 -25.42
C PRO A 78 -1.74 -0.58 -26.46
N ALA A 79 -0.44 -0.55 -26.75
CA ALA A 79 0.10 0.38 -27.72
C ALA A 79 -0.58 0.27 -29.09
N GLU A 80 -1.12 -0.90 -29.40
CA GLU A 80 -1.79 -1.19 -30.67
C GLU A 80 -3.27 -0.85 -30.67
N THR A 81 -3.85 -0.49 -29.55
CA THR A 81 -5.28 -0.17 -29.49
C THR A 81 -5.54 1.21 -30.06
N ARG A 82 -6.32 1.25 -31.11
CA ARG A 82 -6.71 2.53 -31.74
C ARG A 82 -7.73 3.25 -30.86
N MET A 83 -7.67 4.57 -30.88
CA MET A 83 -8.59 5.40 -30.13
C MET A 83 -10.03 5.18 -30.52
N GLY A 84 -10.94 5.34 -29.58
CA GLY A 84 -12.37 5.40 -29.84
C GLY A 84 -13.18 4.18 -29.46
N LYS A 85 -12.57 3.12 -28.96
CA LYS A 85 -13.30 1.90 -28.59
C LYS A 85 -13.37 1.66 -27.08
N GLY A 86 -13.68 2.70 -26.31
CA GLY A 86 -13.88 2.55 -24.87
C GLY A 86 -12.64 2.13 -24.09
N LYS A 87 -12.83 1.86 -22.81
CA LYS A 87 -11.75 1.41 -21.94
C LYS A 87 -11.44 -0.06 -22.18
N GLY A 88 -10.15 -0.40 -22.14
CA GLY A 88 -9.72 -1.79 -22.14
C GLY A 88 -10.12 -2.53 -20.87
N ASN A 89 -9.76 -3.79 -20.76
CA ASN A 89 -10.00 -4.57 -19.55
C ASN A 89 -9.10 -4.09 -18.41
N PRO A 90 -9.54 -4.21 -17.14
CA PRO A 90 -8.67 -3.89 -16.03
C PRO A 90 -7.44 -4.81 -16.03
N GLU A 91 -6.25 -4.23 -16.01
CA GLU A 91 -5.00 -4.98 -15.99
C GLU A 91 -4.38 -4.99 -14.60
N GLU A 92 -4.65 -3.98 -13.81
CA GLU A 92 -4.09 -3.84 -12.48
C GLU A 92 -5.13 -3.34 -11.50
N TRP A 93 -4.92 -3.64 -10.25
CA TRP A 93 -5.67 -3.10 -9.14
C TRP A 93 -4.72 -2.25 -8.31
N VAL A 94 -5.19 -1.08 -7.89
CA VAL A 94 -4.37 -0.17 -7.09
C VAL A 94 -5.10 0.28 -5.83
N ALA A 95 -4.33 0.59 -4.81
CA ALA A 95 -4.81 1.29 -3.64
C ALA A 95 -4.53 2.78 -3.84
N VAL A 96 -5.55 3.61 -3.65
CA VAL A 96 -5.39 5.06 -3.67
C VAL A 96 -4.98 5.50 -2.28
N VAL A 97 -3.80 6.09 -2.18
CA VAL A 97 -3.20 6.46 -0.90
C VAL A 97 -3.11 7.97 -0.79
N LYS A 98 -3.52 8.48 0.36
CA LYS A 98 -3.38 9.90 0.72
C LYS A 98 -2.27 10.06 1.74
N PRO A 99 -1.64 11.25 1.82
CA PRO A 99 -0.62 11.48 2.83
C PRO A 99 -1.17 11.22 4.23
N GLY A 100 -0.38 10.55 5.05
CA GLY A 100 -0.78 10.19 6.42
C GLY A 100 -1.29 8.78 6.57
N ARG A 101 -1.59 8.09 5.48
CA ARG A 101 -2.11 6.72 5.53
C ARG A 101 -1.03 5.76 6.01
N ILE A 102 -1.40 4.89 6.95
CA ILE A 102 -0.54 3.79 7.37
C ILE A 102 -0.70 2.67 6.34
N LEU A 103 0.42 2.22 5.79
CA LEU A 103 0.45 1.18 4.76
C LEU A 103 0.63 -0.20 5.35
N TYR A 104 1.52 -0.33 6.32
CA TYR A 104 1.83 -1.58 7.00
C TYR A 104 2.06 -1.33 8.47
N GLU A 105 1.80 -2.34 9.29
CA GLU A 105 2.15 -2.34 10.70
C GLU A 105 2.92 -3.61 11.05
N MET A 106 3.68 -3.54 12.12
CA MET A 106 4.54 -4.65 12.54
C MET A 106 4.68 -4.67 14.05
N GLU A 107 4.78 -5.86 14.62
CA GLU A 107 5.10 -6.02 16.03
C GLU A 107 5.90 -7.30 16.26
N GLY A 108 6.39 -7.47 17.47
CA GLY A 108 7.09 -8.70 17.88
C GLY A 108 8.57 -8.74 17.54
N VAL A 109 9.14 -7.61 17.15
CA VAL A 109 10.57 -7.47 16.86
C VAL A 109 11.08 -6.17 17.46
N GLY A 110 12.40 -6.05 17.58
CA GLY A 110 13.01 -4.81 18.04
C GLY A 110 12.89 -3.70 17.01
N GLU A 111 13.01 -2.46 17.49
CA GLU A 111 12.86 -1.29 16.62
C GLU A 111 13.88 -1.27 15.48
N ASP A 112 15.13 -1.67 15.75
CA ASP A 112 16.16 -1.68 14.72
C ASP A 112 15.84 -2.63 13.59
N ILE A 113 15.34 -3.82 13.93
CA ILE A 113 14.94 -4.82 12.95
C ILE A 113 13.74 -4.31 12.15
N ALA A 114 12.75 -3.74 12.83
CA ALA A 114 11.56 -3.19 12.16
C ALA A 114 11.92 -2.05 11.21
N LYS A 115 12.78 -1.14 11.65
CA LYS A 115 13.20 0.00 10.84
C LYS A 115 13.91 -0.45 9.57
N GLU A 116 14.79 -1.43 9.66
CA GLU A 116 15.51 -1.97 8.50
C GLU A 116 14.55 -2.71 7.56
N ALA A 117 13.62 -3.48 8.12
CA ALA A 117 12.61 -4.19 7.33
C ALA A 117 11.75 -3.21 6.53
N PHE A 118 11.28 -2.16 7.17
CA PHE A 118 10.46 -1.15 6.49
C PHE A 118 11.27 -0.35 5.47
N ARG A 119 12.55 -0.11 5.74
CA ARG A 119 13.42 0.56 4.76
C ARG A 119 13.50 -0.25 3.46
N THR A 120 13.67 -1.55 3.58
CA THR A 120 13.71 -2.44 2.43
C THR A 120 12.36 -2.48 1.71
N ALA A 121 11.27 -2.59 2.47
CA ALA A 121 9.92 -2.62 1.89
C ALA A 121 9.55 -1.30 1.19
N ALA A 122 9.97 -0.17 1.75
CA ALA A 122 9.69 1.14 1.18
C ALA A 122 10.22 1.30 -0.23
N GLN A 123 11.32 0.62 -0.55
CA GLN A 123 11.90 0.65 -1.90
C GLN A 123 10.97 0.04 -2.93
N LYS A 124 10.01 -0.79 -2.52
CA LYS A 124 9.06 -1.44 -3.42
C LYS A 124 7.79 -0.63 -3.62
N ILE A 125 7.55 0.38 -2.79
CA ILE A 125 6.28 1.09 -2.77
C ILE A 125 6.20 2.20 -3.85
N GLY A 126 7.27 2.93 -4.09
CA GLY A 126 7.30 3.96 -5.13
C GLY A 126 6.80 5.33 -4.72
N ILE A 127 6.34 5.51 -3.50
CA ILE A 127 6.00 6.83 -2.94
C ILE A 127 6.82 7.06 -1.68
N ALA A 128 6.96 8.32 -1.29
CA ALA A 128 7.70 8.67 -0.09
C ALA A 128 6.97 8.15 1.15
N THR A 129 7.72 7.53 2.06
CA THR A 129 7.18 6.92 3.27
C THR A 129 8.03 7.29 4.48
N LYS A 130 7.47 7.08 5.66
CA LYS A 130 8.16 7.33 6.92
C LYS A 130 7.91 6.17 7.88
N PHE A 131 8.97 5.73 8.53
CA PHE A 131 8.88 4.77 9.63
C PHE A 131 8.34 5.50 10.86
N ILE A 132 7.33 4.91 11.51
CA ILE A 132 6.75 5.47 12.71
C ILE A 132 6.67 4.41 13.80
N THR A 133 6.66 4.87 15.05
CA THR A 133 6.50 4.03 16.21
C THR A 133 5.25 4.47 16.97
N ARG A 134 4.69 3.55 17.75
CA ARG A 134 3.56 3.89 18.60
C ARG A 134 4.04 4.81 19.72
N THR A 135 3.43 5.97 19.81
CA THR A 135 3.70 6.87 20.90
C THR A 135 3.09 6.30 22.18
N ARG A 136 3.94 6.05 23.16
CA ARG A 136 3.44 5.62 24.46
C ARG A 136 3.03 6.84 25.26
N ALA A 137 1.81 6.84 25.75
CA ALA A 137 1.37 7.85 26.69
C ALA A 137 2.14 7.65 28.00
N LEU A 138 2.79 8.68 28.47
CA LEU A 138 3.50 8.65 29.74
C LEU A 138 2.50 8.87 30.87
#